data_ee5abcdf8dbc8c3b748b0f0d379d8ef9
#
_entry.id   ee5abcdf8dbc8c3b748b0f0d379d8ef9
#
_cell.length_a   1.000
_cell.length_b   1.000
_cell.length_c   1.000
_cell.angle_alpha   90.00
_cell.angle_beta   90.00
_cell.angle_gamma   90.00
#
_symmetry.space_group_name_H-M   'P 1'
#
loop_
_entity.id
_entity.type
_entity.pdbx_description
1 polymer ?
#
loop_
_entity_poly.entity_id
_entity_poly.type
_entity_poly.pdbx_seq_one_letter_code
_entity_poly.pdbx_strand_id
1 'polypeptide(L)'
;METVGIISLLPIIVALILSFWTKDALLSLLVGCLIGVVIQNQSVDIFRGLALLLQDALGNADFIWVLAIEVFIGILVAFFMKSGAIQAFVDWINGKKLSKRGTEIMAYLLGIFIFFSDYFSPLYVGNVMRPLTDNAKTSREYLAFVCDCTSAPICCLIPFTSWGVYVAGLVVGVGAIADATMGQAAVVGAFKFNFYCWAILIINGLLAVGIIPHFGPMKKAQKRALETGQVYAEGSNPLLSGELDMIKPNEGIKPNLFIDFVMPAIIIIGVTVGTYIVLGSARTLEAFICAVIYQFVVMWITKKAKVKEMMDTAVLGIKAVMAAILILAMAYCINSITKGLGAPA
;
A
#
# COMPACT_ATOMS: atom_id res chain seq x y z
N MET A 1 -6.66 -19.84 28.46
CA MET A 1 -5.32 -20.00 27.88
C MET A 1 -4.34 -19.46 28.88
N GLU A 2 -3.34 -20.26 29.28
CA GLU A 2 -2.27 -19.74 30.13
C GLU A 2 -1.47 -18.73 29.32
N THR A 3 -1.38 -17.51 29.81
CA THR A 3 -0.56 -16.46 29.19
C THR A 3 0.90 -16.82 29.36
N VAL A 4 1.64 -17.02 28.27
CA VAL A 4 3.07 -17.40 28.28
C VAL A 4 3.94 -16.21 28.72
N GLY A 5 3.34 -15.09 29.14
CA GLY A 5 4.04 -13.91 29.62
C GLY A 5 4.95 -13.28 28.56
N ILE A 6 6.12 -12.77 28.97
CA ILE A 6 7.08 -12.07 28.08
C ILE A 6 7.56 -12.97 26.91
N ILE A 7 7.54 -14.29 27.05
CA ILE A 7 7.94 -15.23 25.99
C ILE A 7 7.00 -15.15 24.77
N SER A 8 5.74 -14.71 24.97
CA SER A 8 4.79 -14.51 23.86
C SER A 8 5.23 -13.45 22.86
N LEU A 9 6.11 -12.54 23.26
CA LEU A 9 6.67 -11.49 22.38
C LEU A 9 7.89 -11.95 21.58
N LEU A 10 8.50 -13.10 21.96
CA LEU A 10 9.73 -13.58 21.35
C LEU A 10 9.65 -13.74 19.82
N PRO A 11 8.58 -14.29 19.23
CA PRO A 11 8.43 -14.41 17.77
C PRO A 11 8.54 -13.06 17.05
N ILE A 12 7.87 -12.03 17.58
CA ILE A 12 7.88 -10.68 17.00
C ILE A 12 9.27 -10.04 17.15
N ILE A 13 9.87 -10.12 18.35
CA ILE A 13 11.19 -9.54 18.63
C ILE A 13 12.25 -10.16 17.72
N VAL A 14 12.23 -11.48 17.55
CA VAL A 14 13.18 -12.17 16.66
C VAL A 14 12.94 -11.77 15.20
N ALA A 15 11.69 -11.71 14.74
CA ALA A 15 11.37 -11.26 13.39
C ALA A 15 11.89 -9.83 13.14
N LEU A 16 11.70 -8.92 14.09
CA LEU A 16 12.21 -7.54 13.99
C LEU A 16 13.73 -7.49 13.92
N ILE A 17 14.44 -8.16 14.85
CA ILE A 17 15.91 -8.17 14.88
C ILE A 17 16.46 -8.75 13.57
N LEU A 18 15.92 -9.88 13.11
CA LEU A 18 16.34 -10.51 11.86
C LEU A 18 16.06 -9.62 10.65
N SER A 19 14.94 -8.91 10.63
CA SER A 19 14.59 -7.99 9.54
C SER A 19 15.62 -6.86 9.39
N PHE A 20 16.10 -6.29 10.49
CA PHE A 20 17.17 -5.29 10.47
C PHE A 20 18.52 -5.88 10.04
N TRP A 21 18.80 -7.11 10.42
CA TRP A 21 20.07 -7.76 10.12
C TRP A 21 20.14 -8.30 8.70
N THR A 22 19.11 -9.05 8.28
CA THR A 22 19.05 -9.68 6.94
C THR A 22 18.58 -8.75 5.84
N LYS A 23 17.84 -7.68 6.20
CA LYS A 23 17.12 -6.78 5.28
C LYS A 23 16.11 -7.53 4.42
N ASP A 24 15.65 -8.68 4.87
CA ASP A 24 14.65 -9.53 4.23
C ASP A 24 13.48 -9.75 5.19
N ALA A 25 12.34 -9.14 4.88
CA ALA A 25 11.15 -9.22 5.71
C ALA A 25 10.53 -10.62 5.68
N LEU A 26 10.51 -11.27 4.51
CA LEU A 26 9.86 -12.56 4.33
C LEU A 26 10.58 -13.66 5.16
N LEU A 27 11.91 -13.72 5.03
CA LEU A 27 12.73 -14.66 5.81
C LEU A 27 12.57 -14.42 7.32
N SER A 28 12.59 -13.16 7.72
CA SER A 28 12.49 -12.76 9.12
C SER A 28 11.16 -13.15 9.75
N LEU A 29 10.06 -12.90 9.05
CA LEU A 29 8.72 -13.29 9.48
C LEU A 29 8.55 -14.81 9.51
N LEU A 30 9.10 -15.53 8.53
CA LEU A 30 9.07 -16.99 8.50
C LEU A 30 9.77 -17.59 9.73
N VAL A 31 10.96 -17.09 10.07
CA VAL A 31 11.68 -17.54 11.27
C VAL A 31 10.90 -17.20 12.54
N GLY A 32 10.31 -16.00 12.61
CA GLY A 32 9.43 -15.64 13.72
C GLY A 32 8.24 -16.59 13.86
N CYS A 33 7.60 -16.96 12.75
CA CYS A 33 6.50 -17.94 12.73
C CYS A 33 6.96 -19.32 13.22
N LEU A 34 8.12 -19.81 12.78
CA LEU A 34 8.66 -21.09 13.24
C LEU A 34 8.91 -21.10 14.75
N ILE A 35 9.52 -20.05 15.29
CA ILE A 35 9.72 -19.90 16.74
C ILE A 35 8.38 -19.88 17.47
N GLY A 36 7.41 -19.15 16.97
CA GLY A 36 6.08 -19.08 17.56
C GLY A 36 5.37 -20.43 17.60
N VAL A 37 5.46 -21.21 16.52
CA VAL A 37 4.91 -22.57 16.43
C VAL A 37 5.57 -23.50 17.48
N VAL A 38 6.90 -23.42 17.66
CA VAL A 38 7.62 -24.20 18.67
C VAL A 38 7.13 -23.85 20.09
N ILE A 39 6.97 -22.56 20.39
CA ILE A 39 6.49 -22.12 21.71
C ILE A 39 5.05 -22.56 21.95
N GLN A 40 4.19 -22.45 20.95
CA GLN A 40 2.75 -22.72 21.08
C GLN A 40 2.46 -24.22 21.22
N ASN A 41 3.13 -25.07 20.43
CA ASN A 41 2.79 -26.49 20.37
C ASN A 41 3.53 -27.34 21.39
N GLN A 42 4.63 -26.84 21.99
CA GLN A 42 5.51 -27.60 22.89
C GLN A 42 5.90 -29.02 22.35
N SER A 43 5.75 -29.21 21.03
CA SER A 43 5.93 -30.50 20.36
C SER A 43 6.95 -30.37 19.23
N VAL A 44 7.58 -31.50 18.90
CA VAL A 44 8.64 -31.61 17.89
C VAL A 44 8.06 -31.53 16.44
N ASP A 45 6.74 -31.59 16.27
CA ASP A 45 6.09 -31.56 14.95
C ASP A 45 5.89 -30.12 14.43
N ILE A 46 7.02 -29.46 14.14
CA ILE A 46 7.08 -28.08 13.66
C ILE A 46 6.37 -27.94 12.30
N PHE A 47 6.52 -28.94 11.42
CA PHE A 47 5.94 -28.88 10.07
C PHE A 47 4.40 -28.92 10.09
N ARG A 48 3.83 -29.79 10.93
CA ARG A 48 2.38 -29.83 11.13
C ARG A 48 1.88 -28.54 11.77
N GLY A 49 2.59 -28.03 12.77
CA GLY A 49 2.26 -26.75 13.40
C GLY A 49 2.27 -25.59 12.42
N LEU A 50 3.27 -25.51 11.55
CA LEU A 50 3.35 -24.50 10.50
C LEU A 50 2.22 -24.65 9.47
N ALA A 51 1.88 -25.88 9.07
CA ALA A 51 0.79 -26.13 8.13
C ALA A 51 -0.57 -25.68 8.71
N LEU A 52 -0.84 -25.99 9.98
CA LEU A 52 -2.06 -25.56 10.66
C LEU A 52 -2.11 -24.04 10.82
N LEU A 53 -0.98 -23.41 11.17
CA LEU A 53 -0.86 -21.96 11.26
C LEU A 53 -1.18 -21.28 9.92
N LEU A 54 -0.61 -21.81 8.81
CA LEU A 54 -0.89 -21.29 7.48
C LEU A 54 -2.38 -21.45 7.12
N GLN A 55 -2.99 -22.60 7.43
CA GLN A 55 -4.41 -22.81 7.18
C GLN A 55 -5.28 -21.83 7.97
N ASP A 56 -4.99 -21.60 9.25
CA ASP A 56 -5.72 -20.66 10.10
C ASP A 56 -5.54 -19.20 9.64
N ALA A 57 -4.31 -18.77 9.43
CA ALA A 57 -4.00 -17.40 9.08
C ALA A 57 -4.47 -17.04 7.66
N LEU A 58 -4.24 -17.91 6.67
CA LEU A 58 -4.62 -17.66 5.29
C LEU A 58 -6.08 -17.98 5.00
N GLY A 59 -6.72 -18.82 5.82
CA GLY A 59 -8.16 -19.07 5.79
C GLY A 59 -9.01 -17.96 6.44
N ASN A 60 -8.38 -16.99 7.06
CA ASN A 60 -9.07 -15.89 7.71
C ASN A 60 -9.76 -14.99 6.67
N ALA A 61 -11.02 -14.60 6.94
CA ALA A 61 -11.81 -13.76 6.05
C ALA A 61 -11.16 -12.39 5.77
N ASP A 62 -10.49 -11.81 6.78
CA ASP A 62 -9.79 -10.52 6.64
C ASP A 62 -8.59 -10.65 5.70
N PHE A 63 -7.81 -11.75 5.80
CA PHE A 63 -6.72 -12.01 4.88
C PHE A 63 -7.23 -12.19 3.43
N ILE A 64 -8.27 -12.98 3.24
CA ILE A 64 -8.87 -13.22 1.90
C ILE A 64 -9.37 -11.91 1.31
N TRP A 65 -9.98 -11.05 2.11
CA TRP A 65 -10.45 -9.74 1.68
C TRP A 65 -9.31 -8.83 1.24
N VAL A 66 -8.24 -8.73 2.03
CA VAL A 66 -7.05 -7.93 1.68
C VAL A 66 -6.34 -8.51 0.45
N LEU A 67 -6.19 -9.85 0.37
CA LEU A 67 -5.63 -10.53 -0.79
C LEU A 67 -6.40 -10.16 -2.08
N ALA A 68 -7.73 -10.19 -2.03
CA ALA A 68 -8.55 -9.82 -3.17
C ALA A 68 -8.32 -8.35 -3.57
N ILE A 69 -8.25 -7.43 -2.61
CA ILE A 69 -7.94 -6.02 -2.88
C ILE A 69 -6.58 -5.89 -3.58
N GLU A 70 -5.53 -6.52 -3.05
CA GLU A 70 -4.18 -6.47 -3.63
C GLU A 70 -4.15 -6.98 -5.07
N VAL A 71 -4.85 -8.07 -5.36
CA VAL A 71 -5.00 -8.61 -6.71
C VAL A 71 -5.63 -7.59 -7.66
N PHE A 72 -6.76 -6.98 -7.27
CA PHE A 72 -7.42 -5.98 -8.12
C PHE A 72 -6.61 -4.69 -8.26
N ILE A 73 -5.86 -4.28 -7.23
CA ILE A 73 -4.91 -3.16 -7.31
C ILE A 73 -3.84 -3.46 -8.36
N GLY A 74 -3.20 -4.63 -8.28
CA GLY A 74 -2.17 -5.03 -9.24
C GLY A 74 -2.68 -5.02 -10.68
N ILE A 75 -3.88 -5.57 -10.92
CA ILE A 75 -4.53 -5.55 -12.23
C ILE A 75 -4.80 -4.11 -12.69
N LEU A 76 -5.33 -3.25 -11.83
CA LEU A 76 -5.65 -1.88 -12.19
C LEU A 76 -4.40 -1.07 -12.58
N VAL A 77 -3.32 -1.19 -11.79
CA VAL A 77 -2.04 -0.54 -12.11
C VAL A 77 -1.49 -1.04 -13.45
N ALA A 78 -1.53 -2.35 -13.70
CA ALA A 78 -1.10 -2.93 -14.97
C ALA A 78 -1.94 -2.40 -16.14
N PHE A 79 -3.25 -2.24 -15.97
CA PHE A 79 -4.13 -1.64 -16.98
C PHE A 79 -3.85 -0.16 -17.20
N PHE A 80 -3.49 0.62 -16.18
CA PHE A 80 -3.04 2.00 -16.36
C PHE A 80 -1.76 2.07 -17.20
N MET A 81 -0.83 1.17 -16.98
CA MET A 81 0.37 1.10 -17.82
C MET A 81 0.03 0.71 -19.26
N LYS A 82 -0.79 -0.33 -19.46
CA LYS A 82 -1.18 -0.84 -20.78
C LYS A 82 -2.01 0.16 -21.59
N SER A 83 -2.91 0.88 -20.94
CA SER A 83 -3.75 1.90 -21.57
C SER A 83 -2.99 3.19 -21.93
N GLY A 84 -1.76 3.37 -21.39
CA GLY A 84 -1.02 4.62 -21.50
C GLY A 84 -1.51 5.72 -20.56
N ALA A 85 -2.37 5.40 -19.59
CA ALA A 85 -2.92 6.35 -18.63
C ALA A 85 -1.85 7.10 -17.86
N ILE A 86 -0.79 6.39 -17.42
CA ILE A 86 0.34 6.97 -16.71
C ILE A 86 1.08 7.95 -17.62
N GLN A 87 1.32 7.58 -18.88
CA GLN A 87 1.97 8.46 -19.84
C GLN A 87 1.14 9.74 -20.11
N ALA A 88 -0.18 9.62 -20.25
CA ALA A 88 -1.07 10.79 -20.41
C ALA A 88 -0.99 11.75 -19.21
N PHE A 89 -0.88 11.22 -18.00
CA PHE A 89 -0.71 12.02 -16.79
C PHE A 89 0.67 12.70 -16.77
N VAL A 90 1.73 11.97 -17.09
CA VAL A 90 3.08 12.52 -17.20
C VAL A 90 3.16 13.62 -18.25
N ASP A 91 2.57 13.42 -19.42
CA ASP A 91 2.55 14.40 -20.51
C ASP A 91 1.76 15.65 -20.12
N TRP A 92 0.63 15.48 -19.42
CA TRP A 92 -0.16 16.60 -18.90
C TRP A 92 0.62 17.44 -17.88
N ILE A 93 1.38 16.79 -16.99
CA ILE A 93 2.23 17.50 -16.02
C ILE A 93 3.44 18.15 -16.70
N ASN A 94 4.11 17.45 -17.63
CA ASN A 94 5.25 17.99 -18.36
C ASN A 94 4.86 19.26 -19.17
N GLY A 95 3.62 19.30 -19.70
CA GLY A 95 3.07 20.50 -20.33
C GLY A 95 3.00 21.72 -19.40
N LYS A 96 2.99 21.51 -18.07
CA LYS A 96 2.98 22.58 -17.06
C LYS A 96 4.40 23.03 -16.65
N LYS A 97 5.47 22.43 -17.16
CA LYS A 97 6.87 22.76 -16.86
C LYS A 97 7.13 22.91 -15.35
N LEU A 98 6.72 21.92 -14.56
CA LEU A 98 6.88 21.98 -13.11
C LEU A 98 8.38 22.04 -12.74
N SER A 99 8.69 22.92 -11.79
CA SER A 99 10.00 22.91 -11.13
C SER A 99 10.17 21.64 -10.27
N LYS A 100 11.39 21.37 -9.79
CA LYS A 100 11.65 20.28 -8.85
C LYS A 100 10.67 20.30 -7.67
N ARG A 101 10.52 21.46 -7.02
CA ARG A 101 9.57 21.64 -5.92
C ARG A 101 8.11 21.40 -6.35
N GLY A 102 7.74 21.87 -7.53
CA GLY A 102 6.40 21.62 -8.08
C GLY A 102 6.11 20.12 -8.26
N THR A 103 7.12 19.34 -8.68
CA THR A 103 7.02 17.88 -8.82
C THR A 103 6.91 17.19 -7.46
N GLU A 104 7.67 17.63 -6.46
CA GLU A 104 7.63 17.11 -5.08
C GLU A 104 6.27 17.41 -4.41
N ILE A 105 5.75 18.64 -4.58
CA ILE A 105 4.39 19.02 -4.12
C ILE A 105 3.33 18.17 -4.82
N MET A 106 3.46 17.94 -6.12
CA MET A 106 2.51 17.12 -6.87
C MET A 106 2.48 15.68 -6.37
N ALA A 107 3.66 15.08 -6.08
CA ALA A 107 3.73 13.75 -5.48
C ALA A 107 3.02 13.70 -4.12
N TYR A 108 3.26 14.69 -3.27
CA TYR A 108 2.61 14.82 -1.97
C TYR A 108 1.08 14.95 -2.09
N LEU A 109 0.60 15.86 -2.96
CA LEU A 109 -0.83 16.06 -3.14
C LEU A 109 -1.53 14.84 -3.76
N LEU A 110 -0.85 14.15 -4.69
CA LEU A 110 -1.38 12.93 -5.28
C LEU A 110 -1.49 11.81 -4.23
N GLY A 111 -0.50 11.69 -3.35
CA GLY A 111 -0.54 10.74 -2.24
C GLY A 111 -1.68 11.01 -1.25
N ILE A 112 -1.93 12.29 -0.91
CA ILE A 112 -3.08 12.67 -0.08
C ILE A 112 -4.40 12.38 -0.81
N PHE A 113 -4.49 12.64 -2.10
CA PHE A 113 -5.70 12.40 -2.88
C PHE A 113 -6.09 10.91 -2.92
N ILE A 114 -5.11 10.01 -2.85
CA ILE A 114 -5.33 8.56 -2.84
C ILE A 114 -5.41 8.04 -1.38
N PHE A 115 -6.26 8.64 -0.59
CA PHE A 115 -6.43 8.33 0.84
C PHE A 115 -7.15 7.02 1.15
N PHE A 116 -7.79 6.41 0.17
CA PHE A 116 -8.73 5.30 0.36
C PHE A 116 -8.06 3.93 0.51
N SER A 117 -6.78 3.79 0.14
CA SER A 117 -6.01 2.55 0.31
C SER A 117 -4.53 2.86 0.50
N ASP A 118 -3.98 2.38 1.60
CA ASP A 118 -2.56 2.49 1.96
C ASP A 118 -1.66 1.62 1.07
N TYR A 119 -2.18 0.53 0.52
CA TYR A 119 -1.45 -0.33 -0.43
C TYR A 119 -1.45 0.24 -1.85
N PHE A 120 -2.60 0.74 -2.31
CA PHE A 120 -2.71 1.32 -3.65
C PHE A 120 -1.91 2.61 -3.78
N SER A 121 -1.94 3.48 -2.77
CA SER A 121 -1.30 4.79 -2.82
C SER A 121 0.20 4.72 -3.18
N PRO A 122 1.07 3.95 -2.50
CA PRO A 122 2.48 3.91 -2.85
C PRO A 122 2.74 3.30 -4.23
N LEU A 123 2.00 2.26 -4.62
CA LEU A 123 2.14 1.65 -5.95
C LEU A 123 1.75 2.63 -7.06
N TYR A 124 0.63 3.32 -6.87
CA TYR A 124 0.12 4.26 -7.87
C TYR A 124 0.98 5.52 -7.93
N VAL A 125 1.19 6.20 -6.80
CA VAL A 125 1.99 7.44 -6.72
C VAL A 125 3.42 7.18 -7.14
N GLY A 126 4.01 6.09 -6.67
CA GLY A 126 5.38 5.71 -7.01
C GLY A 126 5.56 5.52 -8.51
N ASN A 127 4.70 4.73 -9.17
CA ASN A 127 4.81 4.48 -10.62
C ASN A 127 4.49 5.73 -11.45
N VAL A 128 3.50 6.51 -11.07
CA VAL A 128 3.10 7.73 -11.78
C VAL A 128 4.13 8.84 -11.64
N MET A 129 4.64 9.06 -10.43
CA MET A 129 5.55 10.17 -10.15
C MET A 129 7.01 9.85 -10.45
N ARG A 130 7.40 8.57 -10.55
CA ARG A 130 8.78 8.14 -10.80
C ARG A 130 9.42 8.84 -12.00
N PRO A 131 8.86 8.82 -13.22
CA PRO A 131 9.48 9.48 -14.37
C PRO A 131 9.57 11.00 -14.18
N LEU A 132 8.62 11.61 -13.50
CA LEU A 132 8.62 13.06 -13.25
C LEU A 132 9.68 13.46 -12.23
N THR A 133 9.79 12.71 -11.14
CA THR A 133 10.80 12.96 -10.09
C THR A 133 12.20 12.66 -10.57
N ASP A 134 12.40 11.62 -11.39
CA ASP A 134 13.69 11.32 -12.02
C ASP A 134 14.13 12.47 -12.94
N ASN A 135 13.23 12.97 -13.79
CA ASN A 135 13.50 14.13 -14.66
C ASN A 135 13.79 15.42 -13.87
N ALA A 136 13.13 15.60 -12.73
CA ALA A 136 13.34 16.71 -11.81
C ALA A 136 14.59 16.54 -10.91
N LYS A 137 15.35 15.46 -11.07
CA LYS A 137 16.52 15.11 -10.23
C LYS A 137 16.16 15.06 -8.73
N THR A 138 14.97 14.57 -8.41
CA THR A 138 14.56 14.24 -7.05
C THR A 138 14.97 12.81 -6.76
N SER A 139 15.57 12.54 -5.59
CA SER A 139 16.00 11.20 -5.24
C SER A 139 14.80 10.26 -5.07
N ARG A 140 14.97 9.00 -5.48
CA ARG A 140 13.91 7.98 -5.32
C ARG A 140 13.64 7.65 -3.85
N GLU A 141 14.65 7.82 -2.99
CA GLU A 141 14.47 7.70 -1.54
C GLU A 141 13.50 8.76 -1.01
N TYR A 142 13.52 9.98 -1.57
CA TYR A 142 12.55 11.00 -1.20
C TYR A 142 11.16 10.69 -1.75
N LEU A 143 11.05 10.22 -2.99
CA LEU A 143 9.76 9.77 -3.53
C LEU A 143 9.18 8.63 -2.68
N ALA A 144 10.00 7.65 -2.29
CA ALA A 144 9.57 6.56 -1.42
C ALA A 144 9.09 7.09 -0.05
N PHE A 145 9.80 8.05 0.54
CA PHE A 145 9.37 8.73 1.76
C PHE A 145 8.03 9.45 1.60
N VAL A 146 7.82 10.16 0.48
CA VAL A 146 6.54 10.82 0.20
C VAL A 146 5.42 9.79 0.09
N CYS A 147 5.64 8.70 -0.65
CA CYS A 147 4.65 7.63 -0.80
C CYS A 147 4.27 6.99 0.53
N ASP A 148 5.25 6.66 1.37
CA ASP A 148 5.04 6.08 2.70
C ASP A 148 4.28 7.02 3.63
N CYS A 149 4.74 8.28 3.72
CA CYS A 149 4.15 9.28 4.62
C CYS A 149 2.74 9.75 4.21
N THR A 150 2.31 9.55 2.97
CA THR A 150 0.97 9.94 2.49
C THR A 150 0.04 8.75 2.32
N SER A 151 0.49 7.51 2.50
CA SER A 151 -0.36 6.31 2.37
C SER A 151 -1.06 5.95 3.68
N ALA A 152 -0.41 5.18 4.54
CA ALA A 152 -0.99 4.73 5.79
C ALA A 152 -1.42 5.89 6.73
N PRO A 153 -0.63 6.98 6.90
CA PRO A 153 -1.06 8.07 7.78
C PRO A 153 -2.37 8.73 7.37
N ILE A 154 -2.58 8.99 6.07
CA ILE A 154 -3.84 9.60 5.63
C ILE A 154 -5.01 8.62 5.76
N CYS A 155 -4.80 7.33 5.45
CA CYS A 155 -5.81 6.30 5.65
C CYS A 155 -6.26 6.18 7.11
N CYS A 156 -5.33 6.31 8.06
CA CYS A 156 -5.63 6.25 9.49
C CYS A 156 -6.32 7.52 10.02
N LEU A 157 -6.26 8.64 9.30
CA LEU A 157 -6.95 9.88 9.69
C LEU A 157 -8.37 9.95 9.15
N ILE A 158 -8.72 9.19 8.14
CA ILE A 158 -10.03 9.23 7.51
C ILE A 158 -10.87 8.05 8.02
N PRO A 159 -11.96 8.30 8.77
CA PRO A 159 -12.68 7.26 9.50
C PRO A 159 -13.46 6.26 8.63
N PHE A 160 -13.69 6.57 7.36
CA PHE A 160 -14.42 5.70 6.42
C PHE A 160 -13.51 4.92 5.47
N THR A 161 -12.21 4.92 5.72
CA THR A 161 -11.26 4.02 5.04
C THR A 161 -11.31 2.62 5.65
N SER A 162 -10.65 1.66 4.98
CA SER A 162 -10.50 0.30 5.52
C SER A 162 -9.89 0.28 6.93
N TRP A 163 -8.90 1.12 7.19
CA TRP A 163 -8.27 1.25 8.51
C TRP A 163 -9.20 1.84 9.56
N GLY A 164 -9.96 2.87 9.21
CA GLY A 164 -10.94 3.47 10.12
C GLY A 164 -12.01 2.47 10.55
N VAL A 165 -12.55 1.70 9.60
CA VAL A 165 -13.54 0.66 9.85
C VAL A 165 -12.94 -0.50 10.64
N TYR A 166 -11.72 -0.94 10.30
CA TYR A 166 -11.02 -2.01 11.01
C TYR A 166 -10.76 -1.67 12.47
N VAL A 167 -10.21 -0.49 12.74
CA VAL A 167 -9.95 -0.03 14.12
C VAL A 167 -11.26 0.12 14.90
N ALA A 168 -12.33 0.62 14.26
CA ALA A 168 -13.65 0.68 14.87
C ALA A 168 -14.16 -0.71 15.30
N GLY A 169 -13.93 -1.74 14.47
CA GLY A 169 -14.26 -3.12 14.81
C GLY A 169 -13.43 -3.68 15.99
N LEU A 170 -12.15 -3.32 16.07
CA LEU A 170 -11.26 -3.80 17.15
C LEU A 170 -11.64 -3.27 18.53
N VAL A 171 -12.26 -2.10 18.63
CA VAL A 171 -12.64 -1.50 19.91
C VAL A 171 -14.05 -1.93 20.38
N VAL A 172 -14.81 -2.65 19.56
CA VAL A 172 -16.11 -3.21 19.99
C VAL A 172 -15.90 -4.22 21.11
N GLY A 173 -16.68 -4.08 22.16
CA GLY A 173 -16.55 -4.89 23.39
C GLY A 173 -15.55 -4.34 24.40
N VAL A 174 -14.86 -3.23 24.10
CA VAL A 174 -13.93 -2.57 25.04
C VAL A 174 -14.65 -1.46 25.78
N GLY A 175 -14.70 -1.56 27.11
CA GLY A 175 -15.36 -0.57 27.98
C GLY A 175 -16.84 -0.40 27.64
N ALA A 176 -17.26 0.83 27.32
CA ALA A 176 -18.64 1.17 26.99
C ALA A 176 -19.01 0.99 25.50
N ILE A 177 -18.09 0.51 24.65
CA ILE A 177 -18.30 0.39 23.19
C ILE A 177 -19.00 -0.93 22.90
N ALA A 178 -20.33 -0.90 22.74
CA ALA A 178 -21.16 -2.09 22.61
C ALA A 178 -21.28 -2.59 21.15
N ASP A 179 -21.17 -1.71 20.16
CA ASP A 179 -21.40 -2.03 18.75
C ASP A 179 -20.48 -1.28 17.80
N ALA A 180 -20.55 -1.62 16.51
CA ALA A 180 -19.71 -1.03 15.47
C ALA A 180 -19.97 0.49 15.28
N THR A 181 -21.18 0.97 15.53
CA THR A 181 -21.53 2.40 15.41
C THR A 181 -20.83 3.20 16.50
N MET A 182 -20.85 2.68 17.74
CA MET A 182 -20.11 3.27 18.86
C MET A 182 -18.59 3.19 18.64
N GLY A 183 -18.11 2.07 18.07
CA GLY A 183 -16.71 1.92 17.66
C GLY A 183 -16.29 2.98 16.63
N GLN A 184 -17.12 3.20 15.63
CA GLN A 184 -16.89 4.24 14.62
C GLN A 184 -16.88 5.65 15.22
N ALA A 185 -17.81 5.96 16.12
CA ALA A 185 -17.85 7.23 16.84
C ALA A 185 -16.61 7.45 17.72
N ALA A 186 -16.12 6.39 18.37
CA ALA A 186 -14.90 6.43 19.17
C ALA A 186 -13.67 6.72 18.30
N VAL A 187 -13.54 6.08 17.13
CA VAL A 187 -12.44 6.34 16.17
C VAL A 187 -12.49 7.78 15.66
N VAL A 188 -13.68 8.27 15.29
CA VAL A 188 -13.86 9.68 14.88
C VAL A 188 -13.49 10.64 16.00
N GLY A 189 -13.83 10.32 17.26
CA GLY A 189 -13.43 11.12 18.41
C GLY A 189 -11.93 11.12 18.69
N ALA A 190 -11.27 9.99 18.41
CA ALA A 190 -9.85 9.77 18.68
C ALA A 190 -8.93 10.33 17.59
N PHE A 191 -9.41 10.58 16.36
CA PHE A 191 -8.58 10.95 15.22
C PHE A 191 -7.69 12.18 15.47
N LYS A 192 -8.17 13.17 16.22
CA LYS A 192 -7.42 14.37 16.60
C LYS A 192 -6.18 14.07 17.47
N PHE A 193 -6.17 12.92 18.13
CA PHE A 193 -5.06 12.46 18.96
C PHE A 193 -4.07 11.55 18.20
N ASN A 194 -4.29 11.32 16.93
CA ASN A 194 -3.36 10.58 16.08
C ASN A 194 -2.17 11.47 15.68
N PHE A 195 -1.36 11.83 16.69
CA PHE A 195 -0.29 12.80 16.55
C PHE A 195 0.75 12.42 15.51
N TYR A 196 1.07 11.12 15.39
CA TYR A 196 2.03 10.66 14.38
C TYR A 196 1.53 10.98 12.98
N CYS A 197 0.29 10.61 12.65
CA CYS A 197 -0.25 10.81 11.31
C CYS A 197 -0.32 12.30 10.94
N TRP A 198 -0.74 13.16 11.87
CA TRP A 198 -0.75 14.60 11.66
C TRP A 198 0.67 15.15 11.48
N ALA A 199 1.59 14.80 12.39
CA ALA A 199 2.96 15.30 12.34
C ALA A 199 3.67 14.90 11.03
N ILE A 200 3.57 13.63 10.61
CA ILE A 200 4.27 13.17 9.43
C ILE A 200 3.72 13.78 8.14
N LEU A 201 2.39 13.96 8.03
CA LEU A 201 1.79 14.65 6.90
C LEU A 201 2.21 16.12 6.83
N ILE A 202 2.20 16.83 7.96
CA ILE A 202 2.62 18.23 8.02
C ILE A 202 4.10 18.34 7.66
N ILE A 203 4.98 17.53 8.26
CA ILE A 203 6.42 17.55 8.01
C ILE A 203 6.70 17.25 6.54
N ASN A 204 6.06 16.22 5.97
CA ASN A 204 6.23 15.89 4.55
C ASN A 204 5.77 17.04 3.64
N GLY A 205 4.63 17.66 3.94
CA GLY A 205 4.17 18.85 3.22
C GLY A 205 5.15 20.03 3.28
N LEU A 206 5.69 20.30 4.47
CA LEU A 206 6.68 21.36 4.68
C LEU A 206 8.01 21.07 3.96
N LEU A 207 8.44 19.80 3.89
CA LEU A 207 9.58 19.36 3.09
C LEU A 207 9.31 19.52 1.59
N ALA A 208 8.13 19.13 1.09
CA ALA A 208 7.76 19.25 -0.32
C ALA A 208 7.72 20.71 -0.79
N VAL A 209 7.17 21.60 0.02
CA VAL A 209 7.17 23.07 -0.25
C VAL A 209 8.57 23.68 -0.09
N GLY A 210 9.46 23.02 0.66
CA GLY A 210 10.83 23.48 0.90
C GLY A 210 10.97 24.49 2.06
N ILE A 211 9.98 24.55 2.94
CA ILE A 211 10.05 25.35 4.19
C ILE A 211 11.06 24.71 5.14
N ILE A 212 11.01 23.37 5.26
CA ILE A 212 12.00 22.60 6.01
C ILE A 212 13.04 22.07 5.04
N PRO A 213 14.35 22.27 5.28
CA PRO A 213 15.38 21.68 4.44
C PRO A 213 15.52 20.18 4.71
N HIS A 214 15.88 19.41 3.68
CA HIS A 214 16.23 18.01 3.89
C HIS A 214 17.44 17.89 4.83
N PHE A 215 17.42 16.89 5.71
CA PHE A 215 18.47 16.64 6.70
C PHE A 215 18.94 15.19 6.69
N GLY A 216 20.04 14.90 7.36
CA GLY A 216 20.58 13.55 7.52
C GLY A 216 20.82 12.80 6.20
N PRO A 217 20.50 11.52 6.12
CA PRO A 217 20.65 10.71 4.92
C PRO A 217 19.85 11.23 3.71
N MET A 218 18.66 11.80 3.95
CA MET A 218 17.82 12.35 2.90
C MET A 218 18.47 13.54 2.18
N LYS A 219 19.18 14.42 2.94
CA LYS A 219 19.95 15.51 2.34
C LYS A 219 21.05 14.99 1.41
N LYS A 220 21.73 13.90 1.82
CA LYS A 220 22.79 13.29 1.00
C LYS A 220 22.20 12.69 -0.28
N ALA A 221 21.05 12.00 -0.21
CA ALA A 221 20.37 11.43 -1.34
C ALA A 221 19.90 12.50 -2.34
N GLN A 222 19.30 13.59 -1.85
CA GLN A 222 18.87 14.71 -2.68
C GLN A 222 20.05 15.45 -3.34
N LYS A 223 21.16 15.62 -2.60
CA LYS A 223 22.38 16.23 -3.14
C LYS A 223 22.97 15.38 -4.25
N ARG A 224 23.09 14.05 -4.05
CA ARG A 224 23.54 13.10 -5.07
C ARG A 224 22.68 13.23 -6.35
N ALA A 225 21.36 13.14 -6.22
CA ALA A 225 20.45 13.23 -7.36
C ALA A 225 20.59 14.55 -8.13
N LEU A 226 20.79 15.68 -7.42
CA LEU A 226 20.97 17.00 -8.03
C LEU A 226 22.31 17.13 -8.76
N GLU A 227 23.41 16.72 -8.13
CA GLU A 227 24.77 16.96 -8.63
C GLU A 227 25.17 15.93 -9.69
N THR A 228 24.83 14.66 -9.51
CA THR A 228 25.26 13.58 -10.40
C THR A 228 24.17 13.12 -11.37
N GLY A 229 22.90 13.48 -11.12
CA GLY A 229 21.76 12.91 -11.84
C GLY A 229 21.41 11.49 -11.41
N GLN A 230 22.16 10.88 -10.47
CA GLN A 230 21.93 9.53 -9.99
C GLN A 230 20.83 9.54 -8.91
N VAL A 231 19.63 9.14 -9.31
CA VAL A 231 18.41 9.26 -8.45
C VAL A 231 18.32 8.23 -7.34
N TYR A 232 19.12 7.16 -7.35
CA TYR A 232 19.20 6.13 -6.29
C TYR A 232 20.67 5.84 -5.92
N ALA A 233 20.89 5.25 -4.73
CA ALA A 233 22.21 4.97 -4.24
C ALA A 233 22.91 3.87 -5.07
N GLU A 234 24.23 3.97 -5.23
CA GLU A 234 25.04 2.96 -5.88
C GLU A 234 24.93 1.62 -5.12
N GLY A 235 24.76 0.52 -5.86
CA GLY A 235 24.54 -0.81 -5.25
C GLY A 235 23.16 -1.02 -4.64
N SER A 236 22.26 -0.02 -4.61
CA SER A 236 20.88 -0.25 -4.26
C SER A 236 20.17 -1.01 -5.38
N ASN A 237 19.47 -2.09 -5.01
CA ASN A 237 18.60 -2.81 -5.91
C ASN A 237 17.16 -2.42 -5.56
N PRO A 238 16.57 -1.36 -6.18
CA PRO A 238 15.20 -1.00 -5.90
C PRO A 238 14.33 -2.22 -6.19
N LEU A 239 13.38 -2.54 -5.31
CA LEU A 239 12.33 -3.51 -5.57
C LEU A 239 11.45 -2.95 -6.71
N LEU A 240 11.99 -3.00 -7.91
CA LEU A 240 11.24 -2.75 -9.12
C LEU A 240 10.44 -4.02 -9.35
N SER A 241 9.13 -3.92 -9.43
CA SER A 241 8.34 -4.98 -10.04
C SER A 241 8.71 -4.99 -11.52
N GLY A 242 9.74 -5.77 -11.87
CA GLY A 242 10.23 -5.90 -13.25
C GLY A 242 9.09 -6.29 -14.21
N GLU A 243 8.04 -6.91 -13.66
CA GLU A 243 6.81 -7.27 -14.34
C GLU A 243 6.04 -6.04 -14.85
N LEU A 244 5.95 -4.97 -14.04
CA LEU A 244 5.28 -3.74 -14.47
C LEU A 244 6.08 -3.00 -15.52
N ASP A 245 7.41 -2.98 -15.43
CA ASP A 245 8.27 -2.31 -16.41
C ASP A 245 8.21 -3.00 -17.79
N MET A 246 7.78 -4.27 -17.87
CA MET A 246 7.54 -4.98 -19.14
C MET A 246 6.24 -4.54 -19.83
N ILE A 247 5.30 -3.92 -19.11
CA ILE A 247 4.01 -3.52 -19.65
C ILE A 247 4.18 -2.18 -20.38
N LYS A 248 4.01 -2.20 -21.69
CA LYS A 248 4.04 -0.99 -22.52
C LYS A 248 2.70 -0.83 -23.25
N PRO A 249 2.25 0.41 -23.46
CA PRO A 249 1.13 0.68 -24.36
C PRO A 249 1.44 0.12 -25.77
N ASN A 250 0.38 -0.29 -26.50
CA ASN A 250 0.56 -0.65 -27.90
C ASN A 250 0.87 0.61 -28.74
N GLU A 251 1.59 0.44 -29.86
CA GLU A 251 1.91 1.54 -30.75
C GLU A 251 0.65 2.20 -31.31
N GLY A 252 0.66 3.54 -31.39
CA GLY A 252 -0.46 4.31 -31.92
C GLY A 252 -1.61 4.56 -30.96
N ILE A 253 -1.54 4.11 -29.71
CA ILE A 253 -2.55 4.41 -28.70
C ILE A 253 -2.54 5.89 -28.36
N LYS A 254 -3.73 6.50 -28.35
CA LYS A 254 -3.95 7.84 -27.80
C LYS A 254 -4.60 7.74 -26.43
N PRO A 255 -3.83 7.80 -25.34
CA PRO A 255 -4.39 7.75 -24.00
C PRO A 255 -5.17 9.04 -23.73
N ASN A 256 -6.27 8.90 -23.00
CA ASN A 256 -7.07 10.03 -22.53
C ASN A 256 -6.94 10.16 -21.03
N LEU A 257 -6.36 11.26 -20.55
CA LEU A 257 -6.12 11.49 -19.12
C LEU A 257 -7.39 11.30 -18.28
N PHE A 258 -8.51 11.85 -18.72
CA PHE A 258 -9.74 11.80 -17.94
C PHE A 258 -10.33 10.39 -17.91
N ILE A 259 -10.46 9.75 -19.07
CA ILE A 259 -11.11 8.44 -19.19
C ILE A 259 -10.23 7.33 -18.61
N ASP A 260 -8.93 7.34 -18.91
CA ASP A 260 -8.05 6.23 -18.56
C ASP A 260 -7.41 6.34 -17.17
N PHE A 261 -7.33 7.57 -16.60
CA PHE A 261 -6.65 7.84 -15.36
C PHE A 261 -7.59 8.36 -14.27
N VAL A 262 -8.34 9.44 -14.56
CA VAL A 262 -9.16 10.13 -13.55
C VAL A 262 -10.43 9.34 -13.23
N MET A 263 -11.13 8.82 -14.23
CA MET A 263 -12.40 8.13 -14.04
C MET A 263 -12.30 6.89 -13.16
N PRO A 264 -11.30 5.99 -13.30
CA PRO A 264 -11.14 4.89 -12.35
C PRO A 264 -10.96 5.34 -10.91
N ALA A 265 -10.20 6.42 -10.67
CA ALA A 265 -10.04 6.99 -9.33
C ALA A 265 -11.38 7.55 -8.80
N ILE A 266 -12.14 8.24 -9.63
CA ILE A 266 -13.50 8.73 -9.27
C ILE A 266 -14.43 7.54 -8.94
N ILE A 267 -14.37 6.46 -9.68
CA ILE A 267 -15.17 5.25 -9.42
C ILE A 267 -14.80 4.66 -8.04
N ILE A 268 -13.50 4.51 -7.74
CA ILE A 268 -13.06 3.97 -6.46
C ILE A 268 -13.55 4.86 -5.31
N ILE A 269 -13.29 6.16 -5.39
CA ILE A 269 -13.71 7.11 -4.35
C ILE A 269 -15.24 7.15 -4.24
N GLY A 270 -15.93 7.26 -5.37
CA GLY A 270 -17.39 7.36 -5.42
C GLY A 270 -18.09 6.13 -4.83
N VAL A 271 -17.62 4.92 -5.17
CA VAL A 271 -18.18 3.68 -4.62
C VAL A 271 -17.83 3.55 -3.13
N THR A 272 -16.57 3.79 -2.74
CA THR A 272 -16.15 3.65 -1.34
C THR A 272 -16.89 4.64 -0.43
N VAL A 273 -16.89 5.93 -0.79
CA VAL A 273 -17.55 6.97 -0.01
C VAL A 273 -19.08 6.86 -0.11
N GLY A 274 -19.61 6.59 -1.30
CA GLY A 274 -21.05 6.43 -1.51
C GLY A 274 -21.63 5.27 -0.70
N THR A 275 -20.95 4.11 -0.68
CA THR A 275 -21.39 2.96 0.12
C THR A 275 -21.26 3.25 1.63
N TYR A 276 -20.22 3.96 2.06
CA TYR A 276 -20.11 4.38 3.44
C TYR A 276 -21.28 5.28 3.87
N ILE A 277 -21.66 6.26 3.04
CA ILE A 277 -22.78 7.18 3.35
C ILE A 277 -24.13 6.44 3.36
N VAL A 278 -24.35 5.54 2.38
CA VAL A 278 -25.68 4.89 2.21
C VAL A 278 -25.83 3.65 3.11
N LEU A 279 -24.77 2.86 3.26
CA LEU A 279 -24.81 1.56 3.94
C LEU A 279 -24.13 1.56 5.33
N GLY A 280 -23.47 2.67 5.71
CA GLY A 280 -22.71 2.75 6.95
C GLY A 280 -21.38 1.98 6.92
N SER A 281 -21.02 1.37 5.78
CA SER A 281 -19.78 0.59 5.62
C SER A 281 -19.14 0.86 4.26
N ALA A 282 -17.82 1.08 4.26
CA ALA A 282 -17.06 1.31 3.04
C ALA A 282 -16.81 -0.02 2.29
N ARG A 283 -17.29 -0.13 1.05
CA ARG A 283 -17.11 -1.32 0.21
C ARG A 283 -15.93 -1.13 -0.75
N THR A 284 -14.72 -1.15 -0.18
CA THR A 284 -13.49 -0.86 -0.92
C THR A 284 -13.17 -1.93 -1.97
N LEU A 285 -13.37 -3.22 -1.67
CA LEU A 285 -13.12 -4.29 -2.63
C LEU A 285 -14.02 -4.15 -3.87
N GLU A 286 -15.31 -3.91 -3.66
CA GLU A 286 -16.27 -3.71 -4.75
C GLU A 286 -15.91 -2.46 -5.59
N ALA A 287 -15.38 -1.42 -4.95
CA ALA A 287 -14.89 -0.23 -5.65
C ALA A 287 -13.74 -0.55 -6.62
N PHE A 288 -12.76 -1.35 -6.18
CA PHE A 288 -11.67 -1.80 -7.05
C PHE A 288 -12.14 -2.73 -8.17
N ILE A 289 -13.08 -3.64 -7.88
CA ILE A 289 -13.71 -4.50 -8.91
C ILE A 289 -14.37 -3.64 -9.97
N CYS A 290 -15.18 -2.64 -9.58
CA CYS A 290 -15.83 -1.72 -10.51
C CYS A 290 -14.81 -0.94 -11.36
N ALA A 291 -13.74 -0.46 -10.76
CA ALA A 291 -12.70 0.28 -11.47
C ALA A 291 -11.95 -0.59 -12.49
N VAL A 292 -11.63 -1.84 -12.13
CA VAL A 292 -10.98 -2.79 -13.04
C VAL A 292 -11.90 -3.16 -14.20
N ILE A 293 -13.18 -3.46 -13.93
CA ILE A 293 -14.18 -3.74 -14.98
C ILE A 293 -14.32 -2.52 -15.90
N TYR A 294 -14.45 -1.31 -15.34
CA TYR A 294 -14.51 -0.09 -16.13
C TYR A 294 -13.29 0.04 -17.05
N GLN A 295 -12.08 -0.10 -16.50
CA GLN A 295 -10.86 0.04 -17.26
C GLN A 295 -10.73 -1.03 -18.36
N PHE A 296 -11.11 -2.27 -18.06
CA PHE A 296 -11.18 -3.36 -19.04
C PHE A 296 -12.12 -3.00 -20.20
N VAL A 297 -13.35 -2.58 -19.89
CA VAL A 297 -14.37 -2.21 -20.88
C VAL A 297 -13.92 -1.03 -21.73
N VAL A 298 -13.33 -0.01 -21.11
CA VAL A 298 -12.80 1.16 -21.82
C VAL A 298 -11.68 0.75 -22.78
N MET A 299 -10.72 -0.05 -22.32
CA MET A 299 -9.63 -0.52 -23.17
C MET A 299 -10.13 -1.37 -24.34
N TRP A 300 -11.17 -2.18 -24.13
CA TRP A 300 -11.79 -2.99 -25.18
C TRP A 300 -12.53 -2.14 -26.21
N ILE A 301 -13.41 -1.24 -25.77
CA ILE A 301 -14.21 -0.36 -26.65
C ILE A 301 -13.29 0.59 -27.45
N THR A 302 -12.27 1.14 -26.81
CA THR A 302 -11.32 2.06 -27.44
C THR A 302 -10.22 1.32 -28.23
N LYS A 303 -10.29 -0.01 -28.31
CA LYS A 303 -9.34 -0.87 -29.04
C LYS A 303 -7.88 -0.68 -28.65
N LYS A 304 -7.61 -0.35 -27.40
CA LYS A 304 -6.24 -0.11 -26.88
C LYS A 304 -5.46 -1.41 -26.71
N ALA A 305 -6.15 -2.53 -26.42
CA ALA A 305 -5.56 -3.85 -26.35
C ALA A 305 -6.59 -4.91 -26.72
N LYS A 306 -6.14 -6.06 -27.22
CA LYS A 306 -6.98 -7.23 -27.43
C LYS A 306 -7.30 -7.90 -26.08
N VAL A 307 -8.44 -8.60 -25.99
CA VAL A 307 -8.84 -9.28 -24.75
C VAL A 307 -7.74 -10.18 -24.21
N LYS A 308 -7.07 -10.97 -25.06
CA LYS A 308 -5.95 -11.82 -24.64
C LYS A 308 -4.82 -10.99 -24.02
N GLU A 309 -4.42 -9.90 -24.66
CA GLU A 309 -3.37 -9.02 -24.14
C GLU A 309 -3.75 -8.40 -22.79
N MET A 310 -5.04 -8.05 -22.60
CA MET A 310 -5.54 -7.54 -21.31
C MET A 310 -5.47 -8.60 -20.22
N MET A 311 -5.80 -9.87 -20.54
CA MET A 311 -5.67 -10.96 -19.57
C MET A 311 -4.22 -11.25 -19.22
N ASP A 312 -3.32 -11.27 -20.21
CA ASP A 312 -1.88 -11.41 -19.96
C ASP A 312 -1.34 -10.24 -19.10
N THR A 313 -1.81 -9.02 -19.36
CA THR A 313 -1.48 -7.82 -18.58
C THR A 313 -2.01 -7.94 -17.14
N ALA A 314 -3.21 -8.44 -16.94
CA ALA A 314 -3.78 -8.69 -15.61
C ALA A 314 -2.91 -9.67 -14.80
N VAL A 315 -2.46 -10.76 -15.44
CA VAL A 315 -1.55 -11.73 -14.80
C VAL A 315 -0.21 -11.08 -14.40
N LEU A 316 0.35 -10.21 -15.25
CA LEU A 316 1.57 -9.45 -14.90
C LEU A 316 1.33 -8.51 -13.71
N GLY A 317 0.18 -7.85 -13.66
CA GLY A 317 -0.23 -7.03 -12.52
C GLY A 317 -0.31 -7.81 -11.21
N ILE A 318 -0.90 -9.02 -11.24
CA ILE A 318 -0.95 -9.90 -10.06
C ILE A 318 0.46 -10.31 -9.63
N LYS A 319 1.33 -10.69 -10.57
CA LYS A 319 2.73 -11.04 -10.26
C LYS A 319 3.49 -9.89 -9.61
N ALA A 320 3.23 -8.66 -10.02
CA ALA A 320 3.89 -7.48 -9.49
C ALA A 320 3.61 -7.22 -8.00
N VAL A 321 2.44 -7.62 -7.50
CA VAL A 321 2.06 -7.47 -6.09
C VAL A 321 2.31 -8.73 -5.26
N MET A 322 2.80 -9.81 -5.87
CA MET A 322 2.96 -11.10 -5.20
C MET A 322 3.90 -11.05 -3.99
N ALA A 323 5.00 -10.28 -4.07
CA ALA A 323 5.93 -10.12 -2.95
C ALA A 323 5.25 -9.46 -1.73
N ALA A 324 4.42 -8.44 -1.96
CA ALA A 324 3.65 -7.79 -0.90
C ALA A 324 2.63 -8.76 -0.29
N ILE A 325 1.94 -9.55 -1.11
CA ILE A 325 0.99 -10.58 -0.66
C ILE A 325 1.67 -11.62 0.23
N LEU A 326 2.86 -12.09 -0.13
CA LEU A 326 3.62 -13.06 0.67
C LEU A 326 4.05 -12.50 2.02
N ILE A 327 4.53 -11.25 2.06
CA ILE A 327 4.88 -10.57 3.31
C ILE A 327 3.64 -10.42 4.19
N LEU A 328 2.51 -10.02 3.61
CA LEU A 328 1.25 -9.88 4.31
C LEU A 328 0.76 -11.22 4.88
N ALA A 329 0.85 -12.30 4.09
CA ALA A 329 0.52 -13.65 4.55
C ALA A 329 1.32 -14.04 5.79
N MET A 330 2.63 -13.79 5.80
CA MET A 330 3.47 -14.06 6.96
C MET A 330 3.15 -13.15 8.15
N ALA A 331 2.75 -11.90 7.90
CA ALA A 331 2.31 -10.99 8.96
C ALA A 331 1.01 -11.47 9.62
N TYR A 332 0.07 -12.01 8.85
CA TYR A 332 -1.13 -12.65 9.41
C TYR A 332 -0.80 -13.90 10.22
N CYS A 333 0.19 -14.69 9.80
CA CYS A 333 0.69 -15.83 10.57
C CYS A 333 1.28 -15.40 11.92
N ILE A 334 2.13 -14.37 11.95
CA ILE A 334 2.70 -13.80 13.19
C ILE A 334 1.58 -13.29 14.11
N ASN A 335 0.57 -12.62 13.54
CA ASN A 335 -0.58 -12.13 14.31
C ASN A 335 -1.38 -13.28 14.94
N SER A 336 -1.64 -14.35 14.19
CA SER A 336 -2.33 -15.55 14.70
C SER A 336 -1.56 -16.20 15.85
N ILE A 337 -0.23 -16.38 15.70
CA ILE A 337 0.65 -16.87 16.76
C ILE A 337 0.58 -15.98 17.99
N THR A 338 0.72 -14.67 17.80
CA THR A 338 0.77 -13.70 18.90
C THR A 338 -0.52 -13.73 19.71
N LYS A 339 -1.67 -13.80 19.03
CA LYS A 339 -2.99 -13.98 19.66
C LYS A 339 -3.07 -15.33 20.40
N GLY A 340 -2.60 -16.41 19.77
CA GLY A 340 -2.61 -17.75 20.35
C GLY A 340 -1.71 -17.88 21.59
N LEU A 341 -0.64 -17.10 21.69
CA LEU A 341 0.26 -17.04 22.85
C LEU A 341 -0.24 -16.06 23.96
N GLY A 342 -1.35 -15.34 23.73
CA GLY A 342 -1.92 -14.41 24.71
C GLY A 342 -1.13 -13.11 24.86
N ALA A 343 -0.30 -12.70 23.89
CA ALA A 343 0.47 -11.46 23.97
C ALA A 343 -0.37 -10.17 24.06
N PRO A 344 -1.63 -10.10 23.53
CA PRO A 344 -2.50 -8.93 23.71
C PRO A 344 -3.17 -8.84 25.08
N ALA A 345 -3.05 -9.84 25.95
CA ALA A 345 -3.59 -9.84 27.30
C ALA A 345 -2.53 -9.33 28.29
#